data_88a00ccc6412bca97ee828f68a58a4bd
#
_entry.id   88a00ccc6412bca97ee828f68a58a4bd
#
_cell.length_a   1.000
_cell.length_b   1.000
_cell.length_c   1.000
_cell.angle_alpha   90.00
_cell.angle_beta   90.00
_cell.angle_gamma   90.00
#
_symmetry.space_group_name_H-M   'P 1'
#
loop_
_entity.id
_entity.type
_entity.pdbx_description
1 polymer ?
#
loop_
_entity_poly.entity_id
_entity_poly.type
_entity_poly.pdbx_seq_one_letter_code
_entity_poly.pdbx_strand_id
1 'polypeptide(L)'
;MVNRPIMNTLPSHLVINAAIEKKFGAKYKLAKSAFLWGSVVPDIPLGLISIGYFVYYRFFTTQDVSGIMDKAFGEMYFNNPFWIASHNFLHSPTVLIIYAILLWRFVDKIGTRGHWWLSFVFGCMVHSVIDILTHYDDGPVLFFPFDWHTRFYSPVSYWDRAHYANEFFWVELGINIVLLGYLFLPKFIQRFSKPK
;
A
#
# COMPACT_ATOMS: atom_id res chain seq x y z
N MET A 1 -17.20 10.45 17.23
CA MET A 1 -17.24 10.24 15.77
C MET A 1 -15.94 10.77 15.18
N VAL A 2 -15.03 9.91 14.84
CA VAL A 2 -13.79 10.31 14.16
C VAL A 2 -14.18 10.60 12.71
N ASN A 3 -14.21 11.87 12.34
CA ASN A 3 -14.45 12.28 10.96
C ASN A 3 -13.19 11.92 10.16
N ARG A 4 -13.12 10.70 9.64
CA ARG A 4 -12.00 10.22 8.82
C ARG A 4 -12.18 10.77 7.41
N PRO A 5 -11.45 11.80 6.98
CA PRO A 5 -11.50 12.23 5.60
C PRO A 5 -10.96 11.11 4.72
N ILE A 6 -11.67 10.80 3.64
CA ILE A 6 -11.17 9.88 2.61
C ILE A 6 -10.02 10.62 1.90
N MET A 7 -8.81 10.44 2.40
CA MET A 7 -7.62 10.96 1.73
C MET A 7 -6.91 9.82 1.01
N ASN A 8 -6.71 10.01 -0.27
CA ASN A 8 -6.13 9.02 -1.18
C ASN A 8 -4.62 8.94 -0.99
N THR A 9 -4.17 7.88 -0.38
CA THR A 9 -2.75 7.53 -0.28
C THR A 9 -2.24 6.74 -1.48
N LEU A 10 -3.15 6.19 -2.29
CA LEU A 10 -2.84 5.40 -3.50
C LEU A 10 -1.83 6.05 -4.46
N PRO A 11 -1.90 7.35 -4.78
CA PRO A 11 -0.93 7.98 -5.68
C PRO A 11 0.49 7.94 -5.12
N SER A 12 0.66 8.13 -3.81
CA SER A 12 1.98 8.24 -3.17
C SER A 12 2.75 6.93 -3.22
N HIS A 13 2.14 5.80 -2.91
CA HIS A 13 2.78 4.49 -3.03
C HIS A 13 3.27 4.22 -4.46
N LEU A 14 2.43 4.51 -5.47
CA LEU A 14 2.80 4.33 -6.87
C LEU A 14 3.93 5.27 -7.30
N VAL A 15 3.88 6.52 -6.89
CA VAL A 15 4.90 7.54 -7.23
C VAL A 15 6.24 7.19 -6.58
N ILE A 16 6.24 6.77 -5.32
CA ILE A 16 7.44 6.35 -4.61
C ILE A 16 8.04 5.10 -5.27
N ASN A 17 7.24 4.07 -5.53
CA ASN A 17 7.71 2.87 -6.23
C ASN A 17 8.26 3.20 -7.61
N ALA A 18 7.62 4.08 -8.37
CA ALA A 18 8.11 4.51 -9.68
C ALA A 18 9.46 5.24 -9.59
N ALA A 19 9.67 6.06 -8.57
CA ALA A 19 10.93 6.76 -8.36
C ALA A 19 12.05 5.79 -7.95
N ILE A 20 11.76 4.81 -7.07
CA ILE A 20 12.68 3.74 -6.69
C ILE A 20 13.05 2.90 -7.91
N GLU A 21 12.06 2.48 -8.71
CA GLU A 21 12.29 1.70 -9.93
C GLU A 21 13.18 2.48 -10.92
N LYS A 22 12.88 3.73 -11.17
CA LYS A 22 13.69 4.57 -12.06
C LYS A 22 15.15 4.68 -11.61
N LYS A 23 15.40 4.76 -10.30
CA LYS A 23 16.74 4.92 -9.74
C LYS A 23 17.50 3.59 -9.63
N PHE A 24 16.83 2.53 -9.21
CA PHE A 24 17.44 1.28 -8.81
C PHE A 24 17.05 0.07 -9.67
N GLY A 25 15.99 0.18 -10.49
CA GLY A 25 15.42 -0.93 -11.25
C GLY A 25 16.44 -1.66 -12.11
N ALA A 26 17.28 -0.94 -12.84
CA ALA A 26 18.34 -1.53 -13.66
C ALA A 26 19.41 -2.24 -12.82
N LYS A 27 19.84 -1.62 -11.69
CA LYS A 27 20.86 -2.19 -10.79
C LYS A 27 20.41 -3.51 -10.18
N TYR A 28 19.16 -3.62 -9.76
CA TYR A 28 18.60 -4.80 -9.10
C TYR A 28 17.76 -5.68 -10.05
N LYS A 29 17.78 -5.38 -11.34
CA LYS A 29 17.03 -6.12 -12.39
C LYS A 29 15.54 -6.28 -12.06
N LEU A 30 14.92 -5.22 -11.51
CA LEU A 30 13.51 -5.24 -11.17
C LEU A 30 12.63 -5.31 -12.42
N ALA A 31 11.64 -6.18 -12.41
CA ALA A 31 10.58 -6.19 -13.41
C ALA A 31 9.63 -5.02 -13.12
N LYS A 32 9.78 -3.93 -13.89
CA LYS A 32 9.11 -2.64 -13.67
C LYS A 32 7.62 -2.77 -13.42
N SER A 33 6.87 -3.45 -14.31
CA SER A 33 5.42 -3.61 -14.13
C SER A 33 5.07 -4.30 -12.82
N ALA A 34 5.77 -5.38 -12.47
CA ALA A 34 5.55 -6.12 -11.24
C ALA A 34 5.79 -5.25 -10.00
N PHE A 35 6.91 -4.53 -9.97
CA PHE A 35 7.26 -3.65 -8.86
C PHE A 35 6.24 -2.52 -8.66
N LEU A 36 5.71 -1.96 -9.76
CA LEU A 36 4.64 -0.95 -9.70
C LEU A 36 3.29 -1.56 -9.27
N TRP A 37 2.94 -2.75 -9.73
CA TRP A 37 1.74 -3.44 -9.25
C TRP A 37 1.80 -3.73 -7.75
N GLY A 38 2.98 -4.00 -7.21
CA GLY A 38 3.20 -4.18 -5.77
C GLY A 38 2.87 -2.93 -4.92
N SER A 39 2.76 -1.75 -5.51
CA SER A 39 2.33 -0.54 -4.80
C SER A 39 0.80 -0.32 -4.77
N VAL A 40 0.03 -1.14 -5.48
CA VAL A 40 -1.43 -0.94 -5.62
C VAL A 40 -2.21 -2.18 -5.19
N VAL A 41 -1.73 -3.36 -5.59
CA VAL A 41 -2.46 -4.63 -5.37
C VAL A 41 -2.69 -4.94 -3.89
N PRO A 42 -1.81 -4.60 -2.94
CA PRO A 42 -2.06 -4.87 -1.53
C PRO A 42 -3.38 -4.32 -1.00
N ASP A 43 -3.81 -3.14 -1.43
CA ASP A 43 -5.05 -2.48 -0.99
C ASP A 43 -6.32 -3.08 -1.61
N ILE A 44 -6.19 -3.79 -2.73
CA ILE A 44 -7.35 -4.29 -3.48
C ILE A 44 -8.22 -5.24 -2.64
N PRO A 45 -7.68 -6.22 -1.90
CA PRO A 45 -8.51 -7.14 -1.12
C PRO A 45 -9.35 -6.43 -0.08
N LEU A 46 -8.76 -5.51 0.69
CA LEU A 46 -9.49 -4.73 1.68
C LEU A 46 -10.55 -3.81 1.03
N GLY A 47 -10.21 -3.17 -0.08
CA GLY A 47 -11.14 -2.34 -0.84
C GLY A 47 -12.34 -3.13 -1.34
N LEU A 48 -12.14 -4.33 -1.91
CA LEU A 48 -13.21 -5.19 -2.40
C LEU A 48 -14.12 -5.67 -1.26
N ILE A 49 -13.56 -6.07 -0.13
CA ILE A 49 -14.34 -6.48 1.03
C ILE A 49 -15.16 -5.32 1.57
N SER A 50 -14.57 -4.13 1.68
CA SER A 50 -15.24 -2.93 2.18
C SER A 50 -16.40 -2.52 1.27
N ILE A 51 -16.19 -2.55 -0.04
CA ILE A 51 -17.27 -2.30 -1.03
C ILE A 51 -18.35 -3.37 -0.91
N GLY A 52 -17.98 -4.65 -0.87
CA GLY A 52 -18.94 -5.75 -0.73
C GLY A 52 -19.75 -5.65 0.55
N TYR A 53 -19.11 -5.32 1.67
CA TYR A 53 -19.74 -5.10 2.95
C TYR A 53 -20.75 -3.93 2.88
N PHE A 54 -20.34 -2.79 2.32
CA PHE A 54 -21.22 -1.63 2.12
C PHE A 54 -22.43 -1.96 1.25
N VAL A 55 -22.20 -2.60 0.09
CA VAL A 55 -23.30 -3.00 -0.84
C VAL A 55 -24.26 -3.95 -0.17
N TYR A 56 -23.76 -4.96 0.55
CA TYR A 56 -24.61 -5.91 1.27
C TYR A 56 -25.53 -5.20 2.27
N TYR A 57 -24.98 -4.38 3.15
CA TYR A 57 -25.78 -3.68 4.16
C TYR A 57 -26.70 -2.63 3.57
N ARG A 58 -26.28 -1.93 2.51
CA ARG A 58 -27.09 -0.89 1.86
C ARG A 58 -28.30 -1.41 1.10
N PHE A 59 -28.16 -2.57 0.47
CA PHE A 59 -29.18 -3.07 -0.46
C PHE A 59 -29.91 -4.34 0.00
N PHE A 60 -29.34 -5.09 0.92
CA PHE A 60 -29.87 -6.38 1.35
C PHE A 60 -30.26 -6.44 2.83
N THR A 61 -30.10 -5.35 3.57
CA THR A 61 -30.54 -5.27 4.96
C THR A 61 -31.36 -4.01 5.20
N THR A 62 -32.10 -3.98 6.31
CA THR A 62 -32.87 -2.80 6.77
C THR A 62 -32.09 -1.94 7.75
N GLN A 63 -30.80 -2.20 7.95
CA GLN A 63 -29.98 -1.45 8.89
C GLN A 63 -29.64 -0.06 8.36
N ASP A 64 -29.52 0.90 9.28
CA ASP A 64 -29.10 2.25 8.94
C ASP A 64 -27.67 2.25 8.40
N VAL A 65 -27.47 2.94 7.26
CA VAL A 65 -26.19 3.02 6.54
C VAL A 65 -25.18 3.92 7.25
N SER A 66 -25.65 4.79 8.16
CA SER A 66 -24.82 5.83 8.78
C SER A 66 -23.62 5.32 9.59
N GLY A 67 -23.65 4.09 10.09
CA GLY A 67 -22.56 3.48 10.87
C GLY A 67 -21.84 2.33 10.18
N ILE A 68 -22.18 1.99 8.93
CA ILE A 68 -21.63 0.79 8.27
C ILE A 68 -20.12 0.85 8.11
N MET A 69 -19.59 2.00 7.68
CA MET A 69 -18.15 2.15 7.47
C MET A 69 -17.39 2.25 8.81
N ASP A 70 -17.99 2.87 9.82
CA ASP A 70 -17.41 2.89 11.17
C ASP A 70 -17.32 1.47 11.75
N LYS A 71 -18.33 0.63 11.52
CA LYS A 71 -18.29 -0.77 11.91
C LYS A 71 -17.28 -1.57 11.11
N ALA A 72 -17.19 -1.34 9.80
CA ALA A 72 -16.23 -1.99 8.92
C ALA A 72 -14.78 -1.73 9.36
N PHE A 73 -14.41 -0.47 9.55
CA PHE A 73 -13.04 -0.06 9.89
C PHE A 73 -12.75 0.04 11.39
N GLY A 74 -13.77 0.07 12.25
CA GLY A 74 -13.61 0.06 13.70
C GLY A 74 -13.67 -1.33 14.32
N GLU A 75 -14.57 -2.20 13.85
CA GLU A 75 -14.78 -3.52 14.43
C GLU A 75 -14.26 -4.64 13.54
N MET A 76 -14.72 -4.68 12.27
CA MET A 76 -14.39 -5.80 11.38
C MET A 76 -12.90 -5.82 11.04
N TYR A 77 -12.31 -4.66 10.76
CA TYR A 77 -10.90 -4.53 10.42
C TYR A 77 -9.96 -5.06 11.53
N PHE A 78 -10.31 -4.82 12.80
CA PHE A 78 -9.46 -5.19 13.93
C PHE A 78 -9.75 -6.58 14.50
N ASN A 79 -10.99 -7.09 14.35
CA ASN A 79 -11.42 -8.29 15.10
C ASN A 79 -11.90 -9.44 14.20
N ASN A 80 -12.27 -9.16 12.95
CA ASN A 80 -12.74 -10.23 12.08
C ASN A 80 -11.56 -10.91 11.35
N PRO A 81 -11.35 -12.24 11.56
CA PRO A 81 -10.21 -12.95 10.98
C PRO A 81 -10.12 -12.86 9.46
N PHE A 82 -11.26 -12.84 8.77
CA PHE A 82 -11.28 -12.73 7.31
C PHE A 82 -10.78 -11.36 6.84
N TRP A 83 -11.18 -10.28 7.52
CA TRP A 83 -10.70 -8.94 7.22
C TRP A 83 -9.20 -8.80 7.52
N ILE A 84 -8.77 -9.28 8.69
CA ILE A 84 -7.36 -9.25 9.08
C ILE A 84 -6.51 -10.02 8.07
N ALA A 85 -6.90 -11.25 7.72
CA ALA A 85 -6.15 -12.08 6.78
C ALA A 85 -6.09 -11.45 5.39
N SER A 86 -7.23 -10.96 4.88
CA SER A 86 -7.31 -10.36 3.54
C SER A 86 -6.44 -9.12 3.39
N HIS A 87 -6.38 -8.26 4.41
CA HIS A 87 -5.48 -7.12 4.43
C HIS A 87 -4.01 -7.57 4.53
N ASN A 88 -3.69 -8.44 5.50
CA ASN A 88 -2.31 -8.72 5.85
C ASN A 88 -1.61 -9.73 4.93
N PHE A 89 -2.33 -10.42 4.04
CA PHE A 89 -1.75 -11.37 3.09
C PHE A 89 -0.71 -10.74 2.14
N LEU A 90 -0.85 -9.44 1.83
CA LEU A 90 0.10 -8.68 1.01
C LEU A 90 0.68 -7.45 1.73
N HIS A 91 0.33 -7.22 3.02
CA HIS A 91 0.85 -6.11 3.79
C HIS A 91 1.77 -6.54 4.93
N SER A 92 1.56 -7.72 5.55
CA SER A 92 2.39 -8.14 6.67
C SER A 92 3.85 -8.30 6.26
N PRO A 93 4.79 -7.62 6.94
CA PRO A 93 6.22 -7.78 6.66
C PRO A 93 6.69 -9.22 6.75
N THR A 94 6.18 -9.98 7.72
CA THR A 94 6.53 -11.39 7.90
C THR A 94 6.12 -12.23 6.70
N VAL A 95 4.89 -12.07 6.20
CA VAL A 95 4.41 -12.79 5.02
C VAL A 95 5.23 -12.42 3.78
N LEU A 96 5.49 -11.13 3.59
CA LEU A 96 6.27 -10.64 2.45
C LEU A 96 7.72 -11.15 2.48
N ILE A 97 8.34 -11.23 3.68
CA ILE A 97 9.67 -11.83 3.85
C ILE A 97 9.63 -13.31 3.50
N ILE A 98 8.62 -14.06 3.96
CA ILE A 98 8.46 -15.48 3.61
C ILE A 98 8.32 -15.64 2.07
N TYR A 99 7.48 -14.84 1.43
CA TYR A 99 7.33 -14.87 -0.04
C TYR A 99 8.65 -14.56 -0.74
N ALA A 100 9.38 -13.53 -0.28
CA ALA A 100 10.67 -13.17 -0.87
C ALA A 100 11.69 -14.31 -0.74
N ILE A 101 11.80 -14.95 0.43
CA ILE A 101 12.72 -16.08 0.66
C ILE A 101 12.35 -17.26 -0.25
N LEU A 102 11.07 -17.64 -0.32
CA LEU A 102 10.61 -18.75 -1.14
C LEU A 102 10.85 -18.48 -2.62
N LEU A 103 10.50 -17.28 -3.10
CA LEU A 103 10.72 -16.91 -4.50
C LEU A 103 12.21 -16.82 -4.83
N TRP A 104 13.02 -16.25 -3.94
CA TRP A 104 14.46 -16.17 -4.10
C TRP A 104 15.08 -17.56 -4.24
N ARG A 105 14.65 -18.52 -3.39
CA ARG A 105 15.18 -19.89 -3.41
C ARG A 105 14.94 -20.62 -4.72
N PHE A 106 13.89 -20.24 -5.45
CA PHE A 106 13.46 -20.91 -6.66
C PHE A 106 13.52 -20.03 -7.92
N VAL A 107 13.98 -18.79 -7.80
CA VAL A 107 13.95 -17.79 -8.88
C VAL A 107 14.63 -18.29 -10.17
N ASP A 108 15.80 -18.93 -10.06
CA ASP A 108 16.53 -19.45 -11.22
C ASP A 108 15.80 -20.60 -11.90
N LYS A 109 15.06 -21.42 -11.13
CA LYS A 109 14.25 -22.52 -11.66
C LYS A 109 12.99 -22.03 -12.37
N ILE A 110 12.39 -20.95 -11.87
CA ILE A 110 11.16 -20.34 -12.42
C ILE A 110 11.49 -19.37 -13.58
N GLY A 111 12.74 -18.91 -13.66
CA GLY A 111 13.22 -18.00 -14.69
C GLY A 111 12.56 -16.62 -14.63
N THR A 112 12.21 -16.04 -15.78
CA THR A 112 11.67 -14.68 -15.89
C THR A 112 10.40 -14.45 -15.04
N ARG A 113 9.55 -15.48 -14.89
CA ARG A 113 8.35 -15.41 -14.04
C ARG A 113 8.72 -15.29 -12.56
N GLY A 114 9.77 -15.98 -12.10
CA GLY A 114 10.28 -15.88 -10.74
C GLY A 114 10.78 -14.47 -10.42
N HIS A 115 11.55 -13.87 -11.33
CA HIS A 115 12.00 -12.48 -11.20
C HIS A 115 10.84 -11.48 -11.19
N TRP A 116 9.78 -11.74 -11.98
CA TRP A 116 8.58 -10.91 -11.99
C TRP A 116 7.89 -10.94 -10.62
N TRP A 117 7.61 -12.13 -10.08
CA TRP A 117 6.97 -12.27 -8.77
C TRP A 117 7.82 -11.73 -7.61
N LEU A 118 9.13 -11.93 -7.65
CA LEU A 118 10.04 -11.37 -6.65
C LEU A 118 10.04 -9.83 -6.67
N SER A 119 10.02 -9.24 -7.86
CA SER A 119 9.90 -7.78 -8.01
C SER A 119 8.55 -7.26 -7.50
N PHE A 120 7.46 -8.00 -7.72
CA PHE A 120 6.15 -7.69 -7.17
C PHE A 120 6.17 -7.68 -5.63
N VAL A 121 6.74 -8.73 -5.01
CA VAL A 121 6.85 -8.80 -3.55
C VAL A 121 7.70 -7.65 -2.99
N PHE A 122 8.80 -7.28 -3.66
CA PHE A 122 9.57 -6.10 -3.25
C PHE A 122 8.76 -4.80 -3.36
N GLY A 123 7.90 -4.67 -4.38
CA GLY A 123 6.97 -3.56 -4.48
C GLY A 123 5.97 -3.51 -3.32
N CYS A 124 5.42 -4.67 -2.92
CA CYS A 124 4.57 -4.80 -1.74
C CYS A 124 5.32 -4.48 -0.43
N MET A 125 6.61 -4.85 -0.33
CA MET A 125 7.42 -4.50 0.85
C MET A 125 7.58 -2.99 1.00
N VAL A 126 7.84 -2.26 -0.08
CA VAL A 126 7.91 -0.80 -0.03
C VAL A 126 6.58 -0.21 0.40
N HIS A 127 5.47 -0.69 -0.17
CA HIS A 127 4.11 -0.29 0.22
C HIS A 127 3.89 -0.52 1.72
N SER A 128 4.12 -1.74 2.21
CA SER A 128 3.96 -2.11 3.63
C SER A 128 4.80 -1.24 4.58
N VAL A 129 6.05 -0.93 4.21
CA VAL A 129 6.92 -0.05 5.03
C VAL A 129 6.33 1.36 5.12
N ILE A 130 5.78 1.89 4.04
CA ILE A 130 5.15 3.21 4.06
C ILE A 130 3.94 3.16 5.00
N ASP A 131 3.08 2.16 4.89
CA ASP A 131 1.90 2.02 5.75
C ASP A 131 2.26 1.87 7.23
N ILE A 132 3.26 1.06 7.56
CA ILE A 132 3.76 0.94 8.94
C ILE A 132 4.16 2.29 9.50
N LEU A 133 4.77 3.17 8.69
CA LEU A 133 5.27 4.46 9.13
C LEU A 133 4.21 5.57 9.12
N THR A 134 3.06 5.36 8.51
CA THR A 134 2.04 6.39 8.27
C THR A 134 0.65 6.03 8.77
N HIS A 135 0.52 4.93 9.50
CA HIS A 135 -0.70 4.50 10.17
C HIS A 135 -0.46 4.38 11.67
N TYR A 136 -1.22 5.12 12.49
CA TYR A 136 -1.02 5.13 13.94
C TYR A 136 -1.30 3.76 14.57
N ASP A 137 -2.53 3.24 14.43
CA ASP A 137 -2.98 1.98 15.04
C ASP A 137 -3.58 0.99 14.03
N ASP A 138 -3.80 1.44 12.81
CA ASP A 138 -4.46 0.72 11.74
C ASP A 138 -3.50 0.24 10.62
N GLY A 139 -2.21 0.30 10.87
CA GLY A 139 -1.18 -0.25 9.98
C GLY A 139 -1.19 -1.78 9.90
N PRO A 140 -0.32 -2.37 9.06
CA PRO A 140 -0.23 -3.82 8.90
C PRO A 140 0.11 -4.56 10.20
N VAL A 141 -0.45 -5.77 10.36
CA VAL A 141 -0.05 -6.69 11.42
C VAL A 141 1.35 -7.22 11.13
N LEU A 142 2.30 -6.95 12.01
CA LEU A 142 3.72 -7.20 11.74
C LEU A 142 4.06 -8.67 11.58
N PHE A 143 3.49 -9.53 12.44
CA PHE A 143 3.88 -10.94 12.55
C PHE A 143 2.81 -11.92 12.05
N PHE A 144 1.82 -11.44 11.27
CA PHE A 144 0.85 -12.32 10.63
C PHE A 144 1.58 -13.36 9.74
N PRO A 145 1.21 -14.64 9.74
CA PRO A 145 0.06 -15.26 10.39
C PRO A 145 0.31 -15.81 11.80
N PHE A 146 1.47 -15.58 12.41
CA PHE A 146 1.84 -16.12 13.72
C PHE A 146 1.23 -15.32 14.88
N ASP A 147 1.10 -14.00 14.69
CA ASP A 147 0.39 -13.10 15.59
C ASP A 147 -0.58 -12.26 14.74
N TRP A 148 -1.80 -12.07 15.24
CA TRP A 148 -2.90 -11.44 14.51
C TRP A 148 -3.21 -10.02 15.01
N HIS A 149 -2.44 -9.50 15.97
CA HIS A 149 -2.77 -8.26 16.68
C HIS A 149 -1.63 -7.25 16.71
N THR A 150 -0.37 -7.68 16.75
CA THR A 150 0.76 -6.79 16.92
C THR A 150 0.94 -5.89 15.70
N ARG A 151 0.78 -4.57 15.94
CA ARG A 151 0.98 -3.49 14.96
C ARG A 151 2.04 -2.51 15.46
N PHE A 152 2.62 -1.76 14.56
CA PHE A 152 3.46 -0.63 14.92
C PHE A 152 2.58 0.59 15.13
N TYR A 153 2.77 1.29 16.25
CA TYR A 153 2.08 2.55 16.52
C TYR A 153 2.92 3.70 16.00
N SER A 154 2.62 4.11 14.77
CA SER A 154 3.34 5.25 14.17
C SER A 154 2.95 6.56 14.85
N PRO A 155 3.89 7.50 15.08
CA PRO A 155 3.54 8.82 15.59
C PRO A 155 2.72 9.64 14.56
N VAL A 156 2.66 9.21 13.32
CA VAL A 156 1.97 9.90 12.21
C VAL A 156 0.86 9.01 11.66
N SER A 157 -0.27 9.61 11.31
CA SER A 157 -1.37 8.91 10.64
C SER A 157 -1.94 9.74 9.50
N TYR A 158 -2.29 9.09 8.40
CA TYR A 158 -3.01 9.70 7.28
C TYR A 158 -4.40 10.24 7.66
N TRP A 159 -5.05 9.60 8.64
CA TRP A 159 -6.46 9.82 8.94
C TRP A 159 -6.69 10.54 10.25
N ASP A 160 -5.83 10.28 11.23
CA ASP A 160 -6.06 10.75 12.58
C ASP A 160 -5.41 12.12 12.80
N ARG A 161 -6.27 13.14 12.99
CA ARG A 161 -5.84 14.50 13.26
C ARG A 161 -5.07 14.65 14.57
N ALA A 162 -5.29 13.74 15.53
CA ALA A 162 -4.49 13.73 16.76
C ALA A 162 -3.06 13.24 16.50
N HIS A 163 -2.82 12.60 15.36
CA HIS A 163 -1.52 12.08 14.93
C HIS A 163 -1.04 12.74 13.63
N TYR A 164 -1.15 14.08 13.58
CA TYR A 164 -0.57 14.94 12.53
C TYR A 164 -1.10 14.73 11.11
N ALA A 165 -2.33 14.24 10.92
CA ALA A 165 -2.86 13.99 9.58
C ALA A 165 -2.89 15.25 8.68
N ASN A 166 -3.18 16.42 9.25
CA ASN A 166 -3.22 17.67 8.48
C ASN A 166 -1.82 18.12 8.04
N GLU A 167 -0.85 18.02 8.92
CA GLU A 167 0.56 18.38 8.66
C GLU A 167 1.17 17.40 7.67
N PHE A 168 0.90 16.11 7.87
CA PHE A 168 1.39 15.04 7.01
C PHE A 168 0.89 15.17 5.58
N PHE A 169 -0.35 15.62 5.36
CA PHE A 169 -0.88 15.90 4.03
C PHE A 169 0.04 16.83 3.21
N TRP A 170 0.53 17.92 3.81
CA TRP A 170 1.41 18.86 3.12
C TRP A 170 2.79 18.27 2.85
N VAL A 171 3.31 17.46 3.76
CA VAL A 171 4.56 16.72 3.58
C VAL A 171 4.43 15.73 2.42
N GLU A 172 3.37 14.94 2.43
CA GLU A 172 3.07 13.97 1.37
C GLU A 172 2.91 14.65 0.00
N LEU A 173 2.15 15.73 -0.06
CA LEU A 173 1.99 16.53 -1.27
C LEU A 173 3.35 17.05 -1.80
N GLY A 174 4.18 17.58 -0.91
CA GLY A 174 5.53 18.04 -1.25
C GLY A 174 6.40 16.92 -1.81
N ILE A 175 6.41 15.75 -1.16
CA ILE A 175 7.13 14.56 -1.64
C ILE A 175 6.63 14.15 -3.03
N ASN A 176 5.32 14.08 -3.24
CA ASN A 176 4.73 13.72 -4.52
C ASN A 176 5.13 14.70 -5.64
N ILE A 177 5.09 16.02 -5.38
CA ILE A 177 5.52 17.03 -6.36
C ILE A 177 6.98 16.84 -6.75
N VAL A 178 7.87 16.66 -5.76
CA VAL A 178 9.32 16.46 -6.02
C VAL A 178 9.55 15.17 -6.82
N LEU A 179 8.90 14.06 -6.43
CA LEU A 179 9.07 12.79 -7.12
C LEU A 179 8.47 12.79 -8.52
N LEU A 180 7.32 13.42 -8.73
CA LEU A 180 6.75 13.60 -10.08
C LEU A 180 7.66 14.46 -10.93
N GLY A 181 8.23 15.54 -10.40
CA GLY A 181 9.27 16.31 -11.07
C GLY A 181 10.47 15.43 -11.47
N TYR A 182 11.00 14.65 -10.54
CA TYR A 182 12.08 13.70 -10.82
C TYR A 182 11.72 12.70 -11.95
N LEU A 183 10.50 12.20 -11.96
CA LEU A 183 10.04 11.20 -12.93
C LEU A 183 9.88 11.78 -14.35
N PHE A 184 9.33 12.99 -14.48
CA PHE A 184 8.85 13.52 -15.76
C PHE A 184 9.67 14.67 -16.32
N LEU A 185 10.28 15.52 -15.47
CA LEU A 185 11.01 16.72 -15.91
C LEU A 185 12.13 16.44 -16.92
N PRO A 186 12.98 15.39 -16.76
CA PRO A 186 14.03 15.12 -17.74
C PRO A 186 13.49 14.79 -19.14
N LYS A 187 12.37 14.07 -19.22
CA LYS A 187 11.73 13.75 -20.50
C LYS A 187 11.12 14.99 -21.15
N PHE A 188 10.53 15.86 -20.33
CA PHE A 188 9.96 17.11 -20.78
C PHE A 188 11.04 18.02 -21.37
N ILE A 189 12.15 18.24 -20.67
CA ILE A 189 13.28 19.06 -21.16
C ILE A 189 13.84 18.51 -22.46
N GLN A 190 14.08 17.18 -22.55
CA GLN A 190 14.61 16.54 -23.76
C GLN A 190 13.70 16.73 -24.98
N ARG A 191 12.38 16.81 -24.78
CA ARG A 191 11.42 17.02 -25.88
C ARG A 191 11.54 18.40 -26.50
N PHE A 192 11.88 19.41 -25.72
CA PHE A 192 12.05 20.80 -26.20
C PHE A 192 13.48 21.12 -26.61
N SER A 193 14.46 20.30 -26.24
CA SER A 193 15.87 20.52 -26.59
C SER A 193 16.30 19.82 -27.88
N LYS A 194 15.43 19.08 -28.57
CA LYS A 194 15.74 18.52 -29.90
C LYS A 194 15.57 19.61 -30.95
N PRO A 195 16.64 20.02 -31.63
CA PRO A 195 16.53 20.89 -32.80
C PRO A 195 15.66 20.21 -33.86
N LYS A 196 14.82 21.01 -34.53
CA LYS A 196 14.03 20.58 -35.70
C LYS A 196 14.94 20.23 -36.85
#